data_ee13035f91ce520c9575356e42a48780
#
_entry.id   ee13035f91ce520c9575356e42a48780
#
_cell.length_a   1.000
_cell.length_b   1.000
_cell.length_c   1.000
_cell.angle_alpha   90.00
_cell.angle_beta   90.00
_cell.angle_gamma   90.00
#
_symmetry.space_group_name_H-M   'P 1'
#
loop_
_entity.id
_entity.type
_entity.pdbx_description
1 polymer ?
#
loop_
_entity_poly.entity_id
_entity_poly.type
_entity_poly.pdbx_seq_one_letter_code
_entity_poly.pdbx_strand_id
1 'polypeptide(L)'
;MPNDFPESDWKILSRLKPLALDRLCQRILQKSGGFIARAKEGGYHSAYLDLYKYIQNSDETVANCFNDWRRSQALNLLIHWRSENLLTEEEFADFSLNTRTIVDGFLKRG
;
A
#
# COMPACT_ATOMS: atom_id res chain seq x y z
N MET A 1 -12.18 -5.89 -23.32
CA MET A 1 -12.36 -5.79 -22.14
C MET A 1 -11.40 -5.20 -21.37
N PRO A 2 -11.80 -4.32 -20.76
CA PRO A 2 -10.91 -3.49 -20.14
C PRO A 2 -10.14 -4.13 -19.08
N ASN A 3 -10.34 -5.13 -18.58
CA ASN A 3 -9.63 -5.57 -17.49
C ASN A 3 -8.88 -6.76 -17.70
N ASP A 4 -8.09 -6.76 -18.73
CA ASP A 4 -7.31 -7.88 -18.97
C ASP A 4 -6.01 -7.81 -18.26
N PHE A 5 -6.06 -7.72 -16.97
CA PHE A 5 -4.84 -7.86 -16.17
C PHE A 5 -4.32 -9.28 -16.43
N PRO A 6 -3.14 -9.44 -17.05
CA PRO A 6 -2.69 -10.76 -17.45
C PRO A 6 -2.55 -11.71 -16.27
N GLU A 7 -2.82 -12.97 -16.52
CA GLU A 7 -2.71 -13.95 -15.44
C GLU A 7 -1.29 -14.03 -14.89
N SER A 8 -0.27 -13.85 -15.73
CA SER A 8 1.10 -13.84 -15.26
C SER A 8 1.35 -12.69 -14.29
N ASP A 9 0.76 -11.52 -14.56
CA ASP A 9 0.87 -10.38 -13.67
C ASP A 9 0.09 -10.62 -12.38
N TRP A 10 -1.06 -11.26 -12.48
CA TRP A 10 -1.85 -11.59 -11.29
C TRP A 10 -1.10 -12.53 -10.36
N LYS A 11 -0.37 -13.48 -10.92
CA LYS A 11 0.45 -14.39 -10.12
C LYS A 11 1.59 -13.66 -9.42
N ILE A 12 2.19 -12.68 -10.10
CA ILE A 12 3.25 -11.87 -9.50
C ILE A 12 2.67 -11.04 -8.36
N LEU A 13 1.54 -10.38 -8.60
CA LEU A 13 0.89 -9.57 -7.58
C LEU A 13 0.55 -10.41 -6.34
N SER A 14 0.00 -11.60 -6.57
CA SER A 14 -0.39 -12.49 -5.47
C SER A 14 0.84 -12.98 -4.69
N ARG A 15 1.94 -13.25 -5.37
CA ARG A 15 3.16 -13.67 -4.72
C ARG A 15 3.74 -12.56 -3.84
N LEU A 16 3.63 -11.31 -4.29
CA LEU A 16 4.18 -10.16 -3.57
C LEU A 16 3.27 -9.65 -2.46
N LYS A 17 2.03 -10.11 -2.42
CA LYS A 17 1.05 -9.60 -1.46
C LYS A 17 1.52 -9.64 0.00
N PRO A 18 2.00 -10.77 0.52
CA PRO A 18 2.40 -10.79 1.94
C PRO A 18 3.57 -9.84 2.21
N LEU A 19 4.48 -9.70 1.26
CA LEU A 19 5.62 -8.81 1.41
C LEU A 19 5.19 -7.34 1.41
N ALA A 20 4.32 -6.97 0.48
CA ALA A 20 3.83 -5.60 0.39
C ALA A 20 3.01 -5.22 1.62
N LEU A 21 2.18 -6.14 2.10
CA LEU A 21 1.39 -5.91 3.30
C LEU A 21 2.27 -5.74 4.52
N ASP A 22 3.30 -6.58 4.65
CA ASP A 22 4.21 -6.49 5.79
C ASP A 22 4.97 -5.16 5.78
N ARG A 23 5.36 -4.69 4.61
CA ARG A 23 6.05 -3.40 4.48
C ARG A 23 5.16 -2.24 4.93
N LEU A 24 3.90 -2.27 4.55
CA LEU A 24 2.97 -1.23 4.96
C LEU A 24 2.75 -1.26 6.47
N CYS A 25 2.56 -2.44 7.02
CA CYS A 25 2.36 -2.59 8.46
C CYS A 25 3.62 -2.17 9.25
N GLN A 26 4.79 -2.48 8.73
CA GLN A 26 6.04 -2.04 9.35
C GLN A 26 6.10 -0.52 9.43
N ARG A 27 5.75 0.15 8.34
CA ARG A 27 5.74 1.62 8.31
C ARG A 27 4.75 2.18 9.33
N ILE A 28 3.57 1.58 9.41
CA ILE A 28 2.54 2.04 10.35
C ILE A 28 3.03 1.87 11.79
N LEU A 29 3.62 0.73 12.10
CA LEU A 29 4.11 0.47 13.45
C LEU A 29 5.27 1.38 13.84
N GLN A 30 6.19 1.62 12.91
CA GLN A 30 7.33 2.51 13.18
C GLN A 30 6.85 3.94 13.47
N LYS A 31 5.90 4.42 12.68
CA LYS A 31 5.37 5.76 12.89
C LYS A 31 4.55 5.84 14.17
N SER A 32 3.85 4.77 14.52
CA SER A 32 3.10 4.69 15.77
C SER A 32 4.03 4.85 16.98
N GLY A 33 5.24 4.33 16.88
CA GLY A 33 6.25 4.49 17.94
C GLY A 33 6.56 5.94 18.23
N GLY A 34 6.49 6.81 17.23
CA GLY A 34 6.74 8.24 17.43
C GLY A 34 5.67 8.89 18.30
N PHE A 35 4.40 8.51 18.12
CA PHE A 35 3.32 9.02 18.97
C PHE A 35 3.53 8.59 20.43
N ILE A 36 3.92 7.33 20.61
CA ILE A 36 4.16 6.79 21.95
C ILE A 36 5.34 7.49 22.62
N ALA A 37 6.39 7.73 21.86
CA ALA A 37 7.59 8.40 22.39
C ALA A 37 7.27 9.82 22.86
N ARG A 38 6.44 10.55 22.12
CA ARG A 38 6.07 11.91 22.50
C ARG A 38 5.25 11.94 23.79
N ALA A 39 4.52 10.85 24.07
CA ALA A 39 3.68 10.80 25.26
C ALA A 39 4.50 10.81 26.55
N LYS A 40 5.77 10.47 26.48
CA LYS A 40 6.64 10.47 27.68
C LYS A 40 6.86 11.85 28.25
N GLU A 41 6.59 12.89 27.49
CA GLU A 41 6.77 14.26 27.94
C GLU A 41 5.47 14.85 28.51
N GLY A 42 4.47 14.04 28.70
CA GLY A 42 3.15 14.48 29.14
C GLY A 42 2.18 14.53 27.98
N GLY A 43 0.95 14.91 28.25
CA GLY A 43 -0.07 14.97 27.22
C GLY A 43 -0.50 13.60 26.73
N TYR A 44 -0.65 12.65 27.63
CA TYR A 44 -0.98 11.28 27.27
C TYR A 44 -2.31 11.18 26.51
N HIS A 45 -3.32 11.92 26.92
CA HIS A 45 -4.63 11.87 26.23
C HIS A 45 -4.51 12.37 24.80
N SER A 46 -3.78 13.46 24.60
CA SER A 46 -3.59 14.02 23.25
C SER A 46 -2.83 13.03 22.36
N ALA A 47 -1.77 12.42 22.91
CA ALA A 47 -0.99 11.45 22.14
C ALA A 47 -1.83 10.22 21.78
N TYR A 48 -2.66 9.77 22.71
CA TYR A 48 -3.58 8.66 22.43
C TYR A 48 -4.54 8.98 21.31
N LEU A 49 -5.13 10.18 21.32
CA LEU A 49 -6.05 10.58 20.26
C LEU A 49 -5.34 10.72 18.91
N ASP A 50 -4.12 11.25 18.90
CA ASP A 50 -3.36 11.38 17.68
C ASP A 50 -3.02 10.00 17.09
N LEU A 51 -2.62 9.07 17.94
CA LEU A 51 -2.34 7.71 17.50
C LEU A 51 -3.60 7.04 16.96
N TYR A 52 -4.72 7.22 17.64
CA TYR A 52 -5.98 6.65 17.21
C TYR A 52 -6.35 7.12 15.80
N LYS A 53 -6.27 8.44 15.57
CA LYS A 53 -6.57 9.00 14.25
C LYS A 53 -5.60 8.48 13.19
N TYR A 54 -4.33 8.37 13.55
CA TYR A 54 -3.34 7.87 12.63
C TYR A 54 -3.63 6.42 12.22
N ILE A 55 -4.01 5.58 13.19
CA ILE A 55 -4.35 4.19 12.92
C ILE A 55 -5.60 4.11 12.04
N GLN A 56 -6.62 4.92 12.32
CA GLN A 56 -7.83 4.94 11.50
C GLN A 56 -7.52 5.32 10.05
N ASN A 57 -6.70 6.34 9.86
CA ASN A 57 -6.31 6.76 8.51
C ASN A 57 -5.48 5.69 7.80
N SER A 58 -4.62 5.02 8.56
CA SER A 58 -3.80 3.94 8.01
C SER A 58 -4.65 2.76 7.58
N ASP A 59 -5.75 2.48 8.27
CA ASP A 59 -6.67 1.41 7.89
C ASP A 59 -7.28 1.66 6.52
N GLU A 60 -7.55 2.91 6.16
CA GLU A 60 -8.04 3.23 4.82
C GLU A 60 -7.00 2.89 3.76
N THR A 61 -5.74 3.18 4.05
CA THR A 61 -4.65 2.83 3.12
C THR A 61 -4.54 1.31 2.97
N VAL A 62 -4.60 0.58 4.08
CA VAL A 62 -4.58 -0.89 4.04
C VAL A 62 -5.74 -1.40 3.22
N ALA A 63 -6.92 -0.85 3.42
CA ALA A 63 -8.12 -1.28 2.68
C ALA A 63 -7.96 -1.03 1.18
N ASN A 64 -7.47 0.14 0.80
CA ASN A 64 -7.27 0.49 -0.61
C ASN A 64 -6.27 -0.42 -1.29
N CYS A 65 -5.27 -0.87 -0.55
CA CYS A 65 -4.20 -1.69 -1.12
C CYS A 65 -4.53 -3.18 -1.12
N PHE A 66 -5.39 -3.65 -0.21
CA PHE A 66 -5.50 -5.09 0.01
C PHE A 66 -6.90 -5.66 0.14
N ASN A 67 -7.91 -4.84 0.41
CA ASN A 67 -9.21 -5.40 0.76
C ASN A 67 -10.01 -5.99 -0.40
N ASP A 68 -10.07 -5.38 -1.53
CA ASP A 68 -10.88 -5.89 -2.64
C ASP A 68 -10.00 -6.77 -3.52
N TRP A 69 -9.62 -7.94 -3.00
CA TRP A 69 -8.64 -8.80 -3.65
C TRP A 69 -9.27 -9.64 -4.73
N ARG A 70 -9.42 -9.05 -5.92
CA ARG A 70 -9.98 -9.71 -7.09
C ARG A 70 -9.16 -9.33 -8.31
N ARG A 71 -9.04 -10.24 -9.26
CA ARG A 71 -8.26 -9.97 -10.46
C ARG A 71 -8.80 -8.75 -11.23
N SER A 72 -10.12 -8.55 -11.20
CA SER A 72 -10.73 -7.38 -11.85
C SER A 72 -10.30 -6.06 -11.21
N GLN A 73 -9.79 -6.09 -9.97
CA GLN A 73 -9.28 -4.92 -9.29
C GLN A 73 -7.76 -4.87 -9.25
N ALA A 74 -7.10 -5.81 -9.91
CA ALA A 74 -5.65 -5.95 -9.79
C ALA A 74 -4.87 -4.70 -10.22
N LEU A 75 -5.29 -4.08 -11.31
CA LEU A 75 -4.61 -2.87 -11.77
C LEU A 75 -4.73 -1.76 -10.74
N ASN A 76 -5.92 -1.59 -10.17
CA ASN A 76 -6.18 -0.60 -9.15
C ASN A 76 -5.35 -0.87 -7.89
N LEU A 77 -5.28 -2.14 -7.48
CA LEU A 77 -4.46 -2.53 -6.33
C LEU A 77 -2.98 -2.20 -6.58
N LEU A 78 -2.48 -2.52 -7.77
CA LEU A 78 -1.08 -2.26 -8.10
C LEU A 78 -0.78 -0.76 -8.14
N ILE A 79 -1.71 0.04 -8.64
CA ILE A 79 -1.57 1.49 -8.63
C ILE A 79 -1.43 2.00 -7.18
N HIS A 80 -2.28 1.49 -6.28
CA HIS A 80 -2.17 1.87 -4.87
C HIS A 80 -0.85 1.43 -4.25
N TRP A 81 -0.40 0.22 -4.56
CA TRP A 81 0.89 -0.27 -4.04
C TRP A 81 2.04 0.63 -4.49
N ARG A 82 2.05 1.03 -5.76
CA ARG A 82 3.11 1.90 -6.27
C ARG A 82 3.02 3.30 -5.65
N SER A 83 1.79 3.81 -5.50
CA SER A 83 1.57 5.09 -4.87
C SER A 83 2.08 5.10 -3.43
N GLU A 84 1.92 3.99 -2.72
CA GLU A 84 2.39 3.85 -1.34
C GLU A 84 3.83 3.38 -1.24
N ASN A 85 4.48 3.18 -2.39
CA ASN A 85 5.88 2.79 -2.44
C ASN A 85 6.15 1.45 -1.74
N LEU A 86 5.30 0.48 -2.00
CA LEU A 86 5.40 -0.83 -1.36
C LEU A 86 6.24 -1.85 -2.13
N LEU A 87 6.69 -1.49 -3.33
CA LEU A 87 7.49 -2.39 -4.17
C LEU A 87 8.82 -1.77 -4.50
N THR A 88 9.84 -2.59 -4.61
CA THR A 88 11.12 -2.13 -5.16
C THR A 88 10.97 -2.00 -6.68
N GLU A 89 11.89 -1.27 -7.30
CA GLU A 89 11.88 -1.15 -8.76
C GLU A 89 12.07 -2.51 -9.43
N GLU A 90 12.86 -3.36 -8.83
CA GLU A 90 13.10 -4.71 -9.37
C GLU A 90 11.83 -5.55 -9.32
N GLU A 91 11.08 -5.46 -8.24
CA GLU A 91 9.82 -6.18 -8.12
C GLU A 91 8.80 -5.68 -9.14
N PHE A 92 8.71 -4.37 -9.30
CA PHE A 92 7.79 -3.78 -10.26
C PHE A 92 8.18 -4.17 -11.69
N ALA A 93 9.47 -4.28 -11.97
CA ALA A 93 9.96 -4.63 -13.29
C ALA A 93 9.54 -6.04 -13.73
N ASP A 94 9.14 -6.90 -12.79
CA ASP A 94 8.67 -8.23 -13.14
C ASP A 94 7.31 -8.24 -13.82
N PHE A 95 6.53 -7.18 -13.65
CA PHE A 95 5.22 -7.08 -14.32
C PHE A 95 5.41 -6.79 -15.80
N SER A 96 4.42 -7.12 -16.62
CA SER A 96 4.51 -6.90 -18.05
C SER A 96 4.67 -5.41 -18.37
N LEU A 97 5.28 -5.12 -19.51
CA LEU A 97 5.50 -3.73 -19.93
C LEU A 97 4.19 -2.96 -20.03
N ASN A 98 3.17 -3.59 -20.59
CA ASN A 98 1.87 -2.93 -20.74
C ASN A 98 1.29 -2.51 -19.39
N THR A 99 1.33 -3.42 -18.42
CA THR A 99 0.86 -3.13 -17.06
C THR A 99 1.66 -1.99 -16.44
N ARG A 100 2.98 -2.03 -16.54
CA ARG A 100 3.84 -1.00 -15.98
C ARG A 100 3.57 0.37 -16.61
N THR A 101 3.36 0.39 -17.92
CA THR A 101 3.08 1.63 -18.63
C THR A 101 1.76 2.25 -18.15
N ILE A 102 0.74 1.44 -17.96
CA ILE A 102 -0.56 1.92 -17.49
C ILE A 102 -0.44 2.47 -16.07
N VAL A 103 0.23 1.74 -15.19
CA VAL A 103 0.42 2.17 -13.80
C VAL A 103 1.18 3.48 -13.73
N ASP A 104 2.29 3.57 -14.46
CA ASP A 104 3.09 4.79 -14.47
C ASP A 104 2.31 5.97 -15.03
N GLY A 105 1.48 5.73 -16.02
CA GLY A 105 0.63 6.77 -16.59
C GLY A 105 -0.35 7.34 -15.57
N PHE A 106 -0.96 6.49 -14.78
CA PHE A 106 -1.86 6.94 -13.73
C PHE A 106 -1.13 7.76 -12.67
N LEU A 107 0.06 7.32 -12.26
CA LEU A 107 0.79 8.00 -11.21
C LEU A 107 1.35 9.35 -11.64
N LYS A 108 1.70 9.48 -12.92
CA LYS A 108 2.20 10.75 -13.43
C LYS A 108 1.13 11.81 -13.56
N ARG A 109 -0.13 11.40 -13.63
CA ARG A 109 -1.22 12.36 -13.72
C ARG A 109 -1.63 12.93 -12.38
N GLY A 110 -1.29 12.18 -11.33
CA GLY A 110 -1.67 12.57 -10.01
C GLY A 110 -0.74 13.54 -9.40
#